data_9d9c2530d553829044bbcf0c5ad107b2
#
_entry.id   9d9c2530d553829044bbcf0c5ad107b2
#
_cell.length_a   1.000
_cell.length_b   1.000
_cell.length_c   1.000
_cell.angle_alpha   90.00
_cell.angle_beta   90.00
_cell.angle_gamma   90.00
#
_symmetry.space_group_name_H-M   'P 1'
#
loop_
_entity.id
_entity.type
_entity.pdbx_description
1 polymer ?
#
loop_
_entity_poly.entity_id
_entity_poly.type
_entity_poly.pdbx_seq_one_letter_code
_entity_poly.pdbx_strand_id
1 'polypeptide(L)' 'MGNLGIWGILHLFLVIYAAIQIWNSSADQTKKLIWILVVAIFPVVGLIIWFFAGPGTPKK' A
#
# COMPACT_ATOMS: atom_id res chain seq x y z
N MET A 1 18.13 12.83 -11.19
CA MET A 1 17.67 12.98 -9.83
C MET A 1 16.22 13.42 -9.72
N GLY A 2 15.82 14.40 -10.54
CA GLY A 2 14.47 14.96 -10.44
C GLY A 2 13.36 13.94 -10.54
N ASN A 3 13.38 13.12 -11.59
CA ASN A 3 12.32 12.14 -11.79
C ASN A 3 12.32 11.06 -10.70
N LEU A 4 13.50 10.58 -10.34
CA LEU A 4 13.61 9.56 -9.29
C LEU A 4 13.19 10.13 -7.95
N GLY A 5 13.51 11.38 -7.68
CA GLY A 5 13.10 12.01 -6.43
C GLY A 5 11.60 12.15 -6.33
N ILE A 6 10.96 12.60 -7.42
CA ILE A 6 9.50 12.76 -7.45
C ILE A 6 8.81 11.40 -7.31
N TRP A 7 9.26 10.41 -8.06
CA TRP A 7 8.67 9.08 -7.99
C TRP A 7 8.87 8.44 -6.63
N GLY A 8 10.05 8.66 -6.02
CA GLY A 8 10.31 8.16 -4.68
C GLY A 8 9.37 8.76 -3.65
N ILE A 9 9.12 10.06 -3.75
CA ILE A 9 8.21 10.75 -2.84
C ILE A 9 6.79 10.27 -3.05
N LEU A 10 6.35 10.17 -4.30
CA LEU A 10 5.01 9.66 -4.60
C LEU A 10 4.83 8.24 -4.08
N HIS A 11 5.83 7.40 -4.31
CA HIS A 11 5.78 6.03 -3.83
C HIS A 11 5.65 6.00 -2.30
N LEU A 12 6.46 6.82 -1.62
CA LEU A 12 6.43 6.87 -0.16
C LEU A 12 5.04 7.26 0.34
N PHE A 13 4.44 8.30 -0.24
CA PHE A 13 3.10 8.71 0.15
C PHE A 13 2.07 7.63 -0.09
N LEU A 14 2.18 6.95 -1.23
CA LEU A 14 1.24 5.87 -1.56
C LEU A 14 1.37 4.70 -0.59
N VAL A 15 2.59 4.35 -0.23
CA VAL A 15 2.82 3.27 0.74
C VAL A 15 2.26 3.64 2.11
N ILE A 16 2.50 4.87 2.54
CA ILE A 16 1.99 5.33 3.84
C ILE A 16 0.46 5.33 3.81
N TYR A 17 -0.13 5.84 2.75
CA TYR A 17 -1.57 5.86 2.61
C TYR A 17 -2.15 4.45 2.66
N ALA A 18 -1.59 3.55 1.87
CA ALA A 18 -2.05 2.17 1.84
C ALA A 18 -1.87 1.50 3.21
N ALA A 19 -0.75 1.76 3.87
CA ALA A 19 -0.50 1.18 5.19
C ALA A 19 -1.53 1.64 6.20
N ILE A 20 -1.90 2.91 6.18
CA ILE A 20 -2.91 3.45 7.08
C ILE A 20 -4.27 2.79 6.79
N GLN A 21 -4.64 2.70 5.53
CA GLN A 21 -5.89 2.08 5.13
C GLN A 21 -5.93 0.60 5.54
N ILE A 22 -4.85 -0.11 5.29
CA ILE A 22 -4.76 -1.53 5.67
C ILE A 22 -4.87 -1.67 7.19
N TRP A 23 -4.17 -0.82 7.93
CA TRP A 23 -4.16 -0.89 9.38
C TRP A 23 -5.53 -0.61 9.97
N ASN A 24 -6.25 0.32 9.37
CA ASN A 24 -7.58 0.69 9.84
C ASN A 24 -8.68 -0.26 9.36
N SER A 25 -8.34 -1.23 8.53
CA SER A 25 -9.32 -2.21 8.07
C SER A 25 -9.65 -3.19 9.18
N SER A 26 -10.73 -3.95 8.97
CA SER A 26 -11.13 -4.99 9.92
C SER A 26 -10.45 -6.33 9.67
N ALA A 27 -9.43 -6.37 8.81
CA ALA A 27 -8.70 -7.59 8.52
C ALA A 27 -7.89 -8.06 9.72
N ASP A 28 -7.55 -9.35 9.72
CA ASP A 28 -6.69 -9.92 10.74
C ASP A 28 -5.33 -9.23 10.75
N GLN A 29 -4.69 -9.22 11.91
CA GLN A 29 -3.36 -8.62 12.03
C GLN A 29 -2.36 -9.27 11.08
N THR A 30 -2.45 -10.59 10.90
CA THR A 30 -1.57 -11.29 9.98
C THR A 30 -1.75 -10.78 8.55
N LYS A 31 -2.99 -10.63 8.12
CA LYS A 31 -3.28 -10.11 6.78
C LYS A 31 -2.80 -8.68 6.63
N LYS A 32 -2.98 -7.85 7.65
CA LYS A 32 -2.47 -6.48 7.61
C LYS A 32 -0.98 -6.45 7.39
N LEU A 33 -0.23 -7.25 8.13
CA LEU A 33 1.21 -7.30 8.00
C LEU A 33 1.64 -7.78 6.63
N ILE A 34 0.99 -8.82 6.11
CA ILE A 34 1.30 -9.35 4.79
C ILE A 34 1.08 -8.30 3.72
N TRP A 35 -0.05 -7.61 3.76
CA TRP A 35 -0.37 -6.60 2.77
C TRP A 35 0.56 -5.39 2.84
N ILE A 36 0.92 -4.97 4.04
CA ILE A 36 1.87 -3.89 4.21
C ILE A 36 3.22 -4.27 3.61
N LEU A 37 3.68 -5.50 3.85
CA LEU A 37 4.92 -5.99 3.27
C LEU A 37 4.84 -6.04 1.75
N VAL A 38 3.72 -6.53 1.21
CA VAL A 38 3.53 -6.60 -0.23
C VAL A 38 3.62 -5.21 -0.85
N VAL A 39 2.92 -4.24 -0.27
CA VAL A 39 2.93 -2.88 -0.79
C VAL A 39 4.31 -2.24 -0.66
N ALA A 40 5.02 -2.53 0.41
CA ALA A 40 6.35 -1.94 0.63
C ALA A 40 7.41 -2.54 -0.32
N ILE A 41 7.35 -3.85 -0.53
CA ILE A 41 8.35 -4.54 -1.37
C ILE A 41 8.01 -4.39 -2.85
N PHE A 42 6.76 -4.49 -3.19
CA PHE A 42 6.28 -4.36 -4.56
C PHE A 42 5.39 -3.12 -4.66
N PRO A 43 5.99 -1.93 -4.76
CA PRO A 43 5.21 -0.70 -4.61
C PRO A 43 4.11 -0.54 -5.65
N VAL A 44 4.44 -0.74 -6.93
CA VAL A 44 3.45 -0.56 -7.98
C VAL A 44 2.51 -1.75 -8.05
N VAL A 45 3.10 -2.94 -8.15
CA VAL A 45 2.30 -4.17 -8.26
C VAL A 45 1.50 -4.39 -6.99
N GLY A 46 2.12 -4.18 -5.84
CA GLY A 46 1.44 -4.34 -4.56
C GLY A 46 0.25 -3.41 -4.41
N LEU A 47 0.41 -2.15 -4.81
CA LEU A 47 -0.67 -1.18 -4.73
C LEU A 47 -1.83 -1.55 -5.65
N ILE A 48 -1.54 -2.02 -6.86
CA ILE A 48 -2.57 -2.44 -7.79
C ILE A 48 -3.35 -3.62 -7.22
N ILE A 49 -2.65 -4.62 -6.74
CA ILE A 49 -3.29 -5.80 -6.16
C ILE A 49 -4.10 -5.42 -4.93
N TRP A 50 -3.51 -4.58 -4.07
CA TRP A 50 -4.20 -4.13 -2.87
C TRP A 50 -5.48 -3.38 -3.21
N PHE A 51 -5.42 -2.50 -4.20
CA PHE A 51 -6.57 -1.68 -4.56
C PHE A 51 -7.75 -2.54 -5.00
N PHE A 52 -7.47 -3.64 -5.70
CA PHE A 52 -8.54 -4.51 -6.21
C PHE A 52 -8.93 -5.62 -5.23
N ALA A 53 -7.99 -6.10 -4.45
CA ALA A 53 -8.23 -7.29 -3.64
C ALA A 53 -7.86 -7.14 -2.16
N GLY A 54 -7.15 -6.08 -1.80
CA GLY A 54 -6.66 -5.92 -0.43
C GLY A 54 -7.68 -5.35 0.52
N PRO A 55 -7.40 -5.41 1.82
CA PRO A 55 -8.31 -4.89 2.84
C PRO A 55 -8.21 -3.37 2.94
N GLY A 56 -9.32 -2.74 3.33
CA GLY A 56 -9.34 -1.31 3.60
C GLY A 56 -9.25 -0.42 2.38
N THR A 57 -9.48 -0.95 1.18
CA THR A 57 -9.40 -0.14 -0.02
C THR A 57 -10.57 0.82 -0.13
N PRO A 58 -10.34 2.03 -0.69
CA PRO A 58 -11.44 2.98 -0.85
C PRO A 58 -12.56 2.46 -1.76
N LYS A 59 -12.21 1.54 -2.65
CA LYS A 59 -13.18 1.02 -3.59
C LYS A 59 -14.15 0.04 -2.95
N LYS A 60 -13.77 -0.55 -1.86
CA LYS A 60 -14.65 -1.43 -1.09
C LYS A 60 -15.32 -0.70 0.05
#